data_e25479b69b0c8b66f4c1620b1c9e8c02
#
_entry.id   e25479b69b0c8b66f4c1620b1c9e8c02
#
_cell.length_a   1.000
_cell.length_b   1.000
_cell.length_c   1.000
_cell.angle_alpha   90.00
_cell.angle_beta   90.00
_cell.angle_gamma   90.00
#
_symmetry.space_group_name_H-M   'P 1'
#
loop_
_entity.id
_entity.type
_entity.pdbx_description
1 polymer ?
#
loop_
_entity_poly.entity_id
_entity_poly.type
_entity_poly.pdbx_seq_one_letter_code
_entity_poly.pdbx_strand_id
1 'polypeptide(L)'
;MFLILKTHEEIFNQIFEIANNFKKDEENYLLAYKYFINYFEQIENIQLDNIVIGISFTYSWMPTILKKIDLTDPENLVLIFNKVKNSEIITTQELLILKNSFNNSIVGTSKLLHFINPEKYAIWDSRVFRFLTGKEPHHSKFQDPKTYLEYLTLIEVLKKDTKFHNFYELMMQKVGYEISESRALELAFFKGG
;
A
#
# COMPACT_ATOMS: atom_id res chain seq x y z
N MET A 1 8.29 -3.34 17.97
CA MET A 1 7.55 -4.61 18.02
C MET A 1 6.16 -4.36 17.48
N PHE A 2 5.87 -4.90 16.30
CA PHE A 2 4.58 -4.73 15.63
C PHE A 2 3.46 -5.30 16.51
N LEU A 3 2.37 -4.54 16.68
CA LEU A 3 1.24 -4.93 17.53
C LEU A 3 0.31 -5.94 16.82
N ILE A 4 0.88 -6.89 16.06
CA ILE A 4 0.08 -7.97 15.49
C ILE A 4 -0.20 -8.97 16.59
N LEU A 5 -1.48 -9.13 16.89
CA LEU A 5 -1.96 -10.08 17.89
C LEU A 5 -2.28 -11.45 17.28
N LYS A 6 -2.25 -11.54 15.93
CA LYS A 6 -2.64 -12.75 15.19
C LYS A 6 -1.42 -13.57 14.79
N THR A 7 -1.52 -14.88 14.86
CA THR A 7 -0.56 -15.81 14.25
C THR A 7 -0.72 -15.80 12.71
N HIS A 8 0.30 -16.27 11.98
CA HIS A 8 0.19 -16.41 10.51
C HIS A 8 -0.98 -17.35 10.13
N GLU A 9 -1.21 -18.39 10.91
CA GLU A 9 -2.32 -19.32 10.68
C GLU A 9 -3.68 -18.64 10.80
N GLU A 10 -3.89 -17.82 11.83
CA GLU A 10 -5.12 -17.03 12.00
C GLU A 10 -5.30 -16.03 10.85
N ILE A 11 -4.21 -15.39 10.40
CA ILE A 11 -4.26 -14.49 9.25
C ILE A 11 -4.71 -15.26 8.00
N PHE A 12 -4.08 -16.39 7.67
CA PHE A 12 -4.42 -17.17 6.48
C PHE A 12 -5.87 -17.71 6.53
N ASN A 13 -6.33 -18.20 7.66
CA ASN A 13 -7.72 -18.65 7.81
C ASN A 13 -8.71 -17.53 7.51
N GLN A 14 -8.47 -16.32 8.02
CA GLN A 14 -9.34 -15.16 7.78
C GLN A 14 -9.27 -14.68 6.33
N ILE A 15 -8.08 -14.55 5.72
CA ILE A 15 -7.98 -14.06 4.35
C ILE A 15 -8.54 -15.03 3.32
N PHE A 16 -8.47 -16.34 3.56
CA PHE A 16 -9.15 -17.34 2.72
C PHE A 16 -10.68 -17.21 2.80
N GLU A 17 -11.25 -16.99 4.00
CA GLU A 17 -12.67 -16.73 4.15
C GLU A 17 -13.09 -15.47 3.40
N ILE A 18 -12.32 -14.38 3.55
CA ILE A 18 -12.56 -13.11 2.84
C ILE A 18 -12.47 -13.31 1.32
N ALA A 19 -11.44 -14.00 0.83
CA ALA A 19 -11.26 -14.26 -0.59
C ALA A 19 -12.41 -15.10 -1.18
N ASN A 20 -12.89 -16.12 -0.47
CA ASN A 20 -14.03 -16.92 -0.91
C ASN A 20 -15.31 -16.08 -1.05
N ASN A 21 -15.51 -15.12 -0.16
CA ASN A 21 -16.70 -14.24 -0.12
C ASN A 21 -16.51 -12.95 -0.94
N PHE A 22 -15.34 -12.73 -1.58
CA PHE A 22 -15.05 -11.52 -2.32
C PHE A 22 -15.99 -11.34 -3.52
N LYS A 23 -16.59 -10.15 -3.65
CA LYS A 23 -17.44 -9.74 -4.77
C LYS A 23 -16.84 -8.53 -5.46
N LYS A 24 -16.55 -8.67 -6.75
CA LYS A 24 -15.92 -7.64 -7.58
C LYS A 24 -16.85 -6.45 -7.87
N ASP A 25 -18.14 -6.69 -8.07
CA ASP A 25 -19.07 -5.75 -8.69
C ASP A 25 -19.42 -4.52 -7.81
N GLU A 26 -19.02 -4.53 -6.56
CA GLU A 26 -19.30 -3.44 -5.60
C GLU A 26 -18.18 -2.39 -5.51
N GLU A 27 -17.11 -2.49 -6.35
CA GLU A 27 -15.84 -1.79 -6.10
C GLU A 27 -15.42 -0.88 -7.25
N ASN A 28 -16.15 0.23 -7.44
CA ASN A 28 -15.83 1.22 -8.50
C ASN A 28 -14.39 1.76 -8.42
N TYR A 29 -13.77 1.81 -7.23
CA TYR A 29 -12.39 2.27 -7.10
C TYR A 29 -11.38 1.32 -7.75
N LEU A 30 -11.71 0.03 -7.93
CA LEU A 30 -10.85 -0.92 -8.64
C LEU A 30 -10.74 -0.61 -10.14
N LEU A 31 -11.72 0.09 -10.70
CA LEU A 31 -11.69 0.45 -12.13
C LEU A 31 -10.53 1.38 -12.48
N ALA A 32 -10.22 2.34 -11.60
CA ALA A 32 -9.14 3.29 -11.82
C ALA A 32 -7.75 2.72 -11.46
N TYR A 33 -7.68 1.72 -10.59
CA TYR A 33 -6.44 1.19 -10.04
C TYR A 33 -5.41 0.81 -11.11
N LYS A 34 -5.81 0.03 -12.13
CA LYS A 34 -4.92 -0.40 -13.19
C LYS A 34 -4.30 0.75 -13.99
N TYR A 35 -5.03 1.86 -14.15
CA TYR A 35 -4.52 3.02 -14.89
C TYR A 35 -3.46 3.77 -14.11
N PHE A 36 -3.54 3.79 -12.76
CA PHE A 36 -2.52 4.38 -11.92
C PHE A 36 -1.22 3.55 -11.91
N ILE A 37 -1.34 2.23 -11.88
CA ILE A 37 -0.20 1.32 -12.03
C ILE A 37 0.45 1.54 -13.41
N ASN A 38 -0.33 1.45 -14.50
CA ASN A 38 0.16 1.61 -15.87
C ASN A 38 0.85 2.97 -16.09
N TYR A 39 0.37 4.04 -15.44
CA TYR A 39 1.01 5.34 -15.53
C TYR A 39 2.47 5.27 -15.07
N PHE A 40 2.75 4.67 -13.93
CA PHE A 40 4.11 4.57 -13.42
C PHE A 40 4.94 3.48 -14.09
N GLU A 41 4.32 2.42 -14.60
CA GLU A 41 5.03 1.38 -15.36
C GLU A 41 5.73 1.93 -16.58
N GLN A 42 5.12 2.89 -17.28
CA GLN A 42 5.65 3.52 -18.50
C GLN A 42 6.78 4.53 -18.20
N ILE A 43 7.02 4.88 -16.95
CA ILE A 43 8.03 5.86 -16.56
C ILE A 43 9.32 5.11 -16.20
N GLU A 44 10.39 5.36 -16.94
CA GLU A 44 11.70 4.79 -16.64
C GLU A 44 12.33 5.49 -15.43
N ASN A 45 12.37 6.82 -15.45
CA ASN A 45 12.93 7.66 -14.39
C ASN A 45 11.89 8.68 -13.93
N ILE A 46 11.50 8.60 -12.66
CA ILE A 46 10.53 9.50 -12.05
C ILE A 46 11.10 10.92 -11.98
N GLN A 47 10.32 11.89 -12.47
CA GLN A 47 10.58 13.31 -12.40
C GLN A 47 9.58 13.99 -11.46
N LEU A 48 9.80 15.27 -11.14
CA LEU A 48 8.95 16.01 -10.19
C LEU A 48 7.49 16.10 -10.65
N ASP A 49 7.24 16.30 -11.94
CA ASP A 49 5.90 16.34 -12.51
C ASP A 49 5.15 15.01 -12.35
N ASN A 50 5.85 13.87 -12.49
CA ASN A 50 5.26 12.55 -12.24
C ASN A 50 4.85 12.39 -10.77
N ILE A 51 5.64 12.92 -9.83
CA ILE A 51 5.31 12.93 -8.41
C ILE A 51 4.05 13.75 -8.14
N VAL A 52 3.97 14.96 -8.70
CA VAL A 52 2.82 15.87 -8.52
C VAL A 52 1.56 15.28 -9.13
N ILE A 53 1.64 14.71 -10.33
CA ILE A 53 0.53 14.02 -10.99
C ILE A 53 0.12 12.80 -10.14
N GLY A 54 1.08 11.98 -9.72
CA GLY A 54 0.84 10.77 -8.95
C GLY A 54 0.16 11.04 -7.61
N ILE A 55 0.62 12.03 -6.86
CA ILE A 55 -0.02 12.36 -5.58
C ILE A 55 -1.41 12.95 -5.79
N SER A 56 -1.63 13.70 -6.87
CA SER A 56 -2.93 14.29 -7.19
C SER A 56 -3.96 13.20 -7.48
N PHE A 57 -3.67 12.21 -8.32
CA PHE A 57 -4.62 11.13 -8.56
C PHE A 57 -4.74 10.17 -7.35
N THR A 58 -3.68 9.99 -6.55
CA THR A 58 -3.76 9.24 -5.29
C THR A 58 -4.82 9.83 -4.37
N TYR A 59 -4.84 11.15 -4.21
CA TYR A 59 -5.84 11.83 -3.38
C TYR A 59 -7.21 11.91 -4.06
N SER A 60 -7.31 11.91 -5.38
CA SER A 60 -8.61 11.78 -6.06
C SER A 60 -9.26 10.40 -5.85
N TRP A 61 -8.44 9.38 -5.57
CA TRP A 61 -8.87 8.01 -5.25
C TRP A 61 -9.23 7.81 -3.77
N MET A 62 -8.99 8.81 -2.93
CA MET A 62 -9.26 8.80 -1.49
C MET A 62 -10.41 9.77 -1.16
N PRO A 63 -11.22 9.49 -0.13
CA PRO A 63 -12.21 10.45 0.37
C PRO A 63 -11.54 11.56 1.22
N THR A 64 -10.36 12.01 0.83
CA THR A 64 -9.53 12.97 1.59
C THR A 64 -8.95 14.01 0.64
N ILE A 65 -9.05 15.29 1.02
CA ILE A 65 -8.52 16.39 0.22
C ILE A 65 -7.01 16.52 0.41
N LEU A 66 -6.28 16.67 -0.68
CA LEU A 66 -4.86 17.06 -0.66
C LEU A 66 -4.75 18.56 -0.28
N LYS A 67 -4.32 18.81 0.97
CA LYS A 67 -4.21 20.19 1.52
C LYS A 67 -2.79 20.72 1.49
N LYS A 68 -1.79 19.85 1.46
CA LYS A 68 -0.38 20.21 1.48
C LYS A 68 0.42 19.35 0.51
N ILE A 69 1.15 20.01 -0.38
CA ILE A 69 2.28 19.45 -1.10
C ILE A 69 3.49 20.32 -0.75
N ASP A 70 4.55 19.71 -0.23
CA ASP A 70 5.80 20.38 0.09
C ASP A 70 6.86 19.92 -0.90
N LEU A 71 7.29 20.83 -1.76
CA LEU A 71 8.30 20.63 -2.79
C LEU A 71 9.56 21.48 -2.55
N THR A 72 9.88 21.78 -1.30
CA THR A 72 11.05 22.62 -0.95
C THR A 72 12.38 21.94 -1.26
N ASP A 73 12.42 20.60 -1.29
CA ASP A 73 13.58 19.80 -1.67
C ASP A 73 13.19 18.80 -2.79
N PRO A 74 12.97 19.29 -4.03
CA PRO A 74 12.46 18.47 -5.12
C PRO A 74 13.46 17.41 -5.58
N GLU A 75 14.76 17.69 -5.53
CA GLU A 75 15.80 16.76 -5.94
C GLU A 75 15.83 15.52 -5.04
N ASN A 76 15.71 15.71 -3.74
CA ASN A 76 15.65 14.62 -2.78
C ASN A 76 14.37 13.79 -2.93
N LEU A 77 13.24 14.43 -3.19
CA LEU A 77 11.99 13.71 -3.49
C LEU A 77 12.14 12.81 -4.73
N VAL A 78 12.69 13.36 -5.82
CA VAL A 78 12.95 12.61 -7.06
C VAL A 78 13.90 11.45 -6.79
N LEU A 79 14.97 11.67 -6.02
CA LEU A 79 15.90 10.60 -5.64
C LEU A 79 15.22 9.46 -4.90
N ILE A 80 14.41 9.79 -3.86
CA ILE A 80 13.71 8.78 -3.05
C ILE A 80 12.70 8.00 -3.91
N PHE A 81 11.92 8.67 -4.78
CA PHE A 81 10.95 7.96 -5.62
C PHE A 81 11.62 7.09 -6.70
N ASN A 82 12.80 7.46 -7.21
CA ASN A 82 13.55 6.59 -8.10
C ASN A 82 14.11 5.36 -7.38
N LYS A 83 14.56 5.46 -6.11
CA LYS A 83 14.85 4.29 -5.28
C LYS A 83 13.65 3.35 -5.19
N VAL A 84 12.45 3.89 -4.91
CA VAL A 84 11.20 3.12 -4.87
C VAL A 84 10.94 2.41 -6.21
N LYS A 85 11.05 3.13 -7.32
CA LYS A 85 10.88 2.59 -8.68
C LYS A 85 11.84 1.44 -8.96
N ASN A 86 13.08 1.57 -8.52
CA ASN A 86 14.15 0.58 -8.69
C ASN A 86 14.11 -0.55 -7.65
N SER A 87 13.02 -0.66 -6.88
CA SER A 87 12.85 -1.70 -5.85
C SER A 87 13.86 -1.64 -4.70
N GLU A 88 14.51 -0.51 -4.50
CA GLU A 88 15.36 -0.27 -3.34
C GLU A 88 14.50 -0.05 -2.08
N ILE A 89 15.02 -0.46 -0.92
CA ILE A 89 14.34 -0.25 0.36
C ILE A 89 14.59 1.18 0.84
N ILE A 90 13.52 1.94 1.04
CA ILE A 90 13.61 3.27 1.64
C ILE A 90 13.72 3.18 3.16
N THR A 91 14.49 4.09 3.74
CA THR A 91 14.71 4.20 5.17
C THR A 91 13.51 4.84 5.89
N THR A 92 13.46 4.71 7.20
CA THR A 92 12.49 5.42 8.05
C THR A 92 12.57 6.95 7.86
N GLN A 93 13.78 7.48 7.66
CA GLN A 93 13.96 8.92 7.45
C GLN A 93 13.44 9.38 6.08
N GLU A 94 13.72 8.64 5.02
CA GLU A 94 13.17 8.91 3.68
C GLU A 94 11.64 8.83 3.69
N LEU A 95 11.06 7.83 4.34
CA LEU A 95 9.61 7.71 4.49
C LEU A 95 9.01 8.88 5.29
N LEU A 96 9.72 9.39 6.31
CA LEU A 96 9.30 10.57 7.06
C LEU A 96 9.31 11.83 6.18
N ILE A 97 10.30 11.99 5.31
CA ILE A 97 10.37 13.08 4.31
C ILE A 97 9.14 13.00 3.41
N LEU A 98 8.86 11.86 2.79
CA LEU A 98 7.70 11.67 1.92
C LEU A 98 6.38 11.94 2.64
N LYS A 99 6.22 11.42 3.85
CA LYS A 99 5.03 11.67 4.68
C LYS A 99 4.81 13.17 4.90
N ASN A 100 5.85 13.91 5.29
CA ASN A 100 5.77 15.34 5.60
C ASN A 100 5.46 16.17 4.34
N SER A 101 5.90 15.71 3.18
CA SER A 101 5.65 16.36 1.89
C SER A 101 4.20 16.26 1.44
N PHE A 102 3.46 15.22 1.88
CA PHE A 102 2.10 14.96 1.41
C PHE A 102 1.12 14.82 2.57
N ASN A 103 0.48 15.92 2.96
CA ASN A 103 -0.53 16.01 4.03
C ASN A 103 -0.07 15.45 5.41
N ASN A 104 1.21 15.23 5.66
CA ASN A 104 1.71 14.52 6.84
C ASN A 104 1.01 13.14 7.02
N SER A 105 0.86 12.39 5.92
CA SER A 105 0.02 11.19 5.87
C SER A 105 0.78 9.96 5.35
N ILE A 106 0.97 8.95 6.20
CA ILE A 106 1.47 7.63 5.76
C ILE A 106 0.47 6.95 4.82
N VAL A 107 -0.83 7.15 5.01
CA VAL A 107 -1.87 6.56 4.15
C VAL A 107 -1.73 7.04 2.70
N GLY A 108 -1.66 8.36 2.49
CA GLY A 108 -1.48 8.93 1.15
C GLY A 108 -0.13 8.54 0.55
N THR A 109 0.94 8.62 1.35
CA THR A 109 2.30 8.22 0.93
C THR A 109 2.35 6.74 0.53
N SER A 110 1.80 5.82 1.33
CA SER A 110 1.82 4.39 1.02
C SER A 110 1.08 4.04 -0.27
N LYS A 111 -0.01 4.75 -0.58
CA LYS A 111 -0.75 4.57 -1.84
C LYS A 111 0.08 5.02 -3.04
N LEU A 112 0.75 6.17 -2.95
CA LEU A 112 1.65 6.63 -4.02
C LEU A 112 2.82 5.66 -4.21
N LEU A 113 3.45 5.21 -3.11
CA LEU A 113 4.52 4.21 -3.17
C LEU A 113 4.05 2.91 -3.85
N HIS A 114 2.84 2.46 -3.50
CA HIS A 114 2.23 1.28 -4.10
C HIS A 114 1.99 1.45 -5.61
N PHE A 115 1.48 2.61 -6.07
CA PHE A 115 1.28 2.83 -7.50
C PHE A 115 2.60 2.85 -8.29
N ILE A 116 3.69 3.30 -7.66
CA ILE A 116 5.02 3.31 -8.27
C ILE A 116 5.63 1.90 -8.30
N ASN A 117 5.50 1.14 -7.22
CA ASN A 117 6.05 -0.21 -7.11
C ASN A 117 5.12 -1.11 -6.26
N PRO A 118 4.10 -1.72 -6.88
CA PRO A 118 3.11 -2.53 -6.19
C PRO A 118 3.66 -3.85 -5.64
N GLU A 119 4.82 -4.31 -6.12
CA GLU A 119 5.45 -5.54 -5.65
C GLU A 119 6.10 -5.36 -4.26
N LYS A 120 6.64 -4.17 -3.99
CA LYS A 120 7.39 -3.87 -2.76
C LYS A 120 6.58 -3.12 -1.72
N TYR A 121 5.65 -2.28 -2.14
CA TYR A 121 4.94 -1.37 -1.25
C TYR A 121 3.44 -1.68 -1.23
N ALA A 122 2.97 -2.31 -0.15
CA ALA A 122 1.55 -2.52 0.09
C ALA A 122 0.89 -1.24 0.63
N ILE A 123 -0.38 -1.03 0.30
CA ILE A 123 -1.15 0.11 0.80
C ILE A 123 -1.38 -0.03 2.31
N TRP A 124 -1.18 1.06 3.04
CA TRP A 124 -1.51 1.19 4.46
C TRP A 124 -2.78 2.00 4.63
N ASP A 125 -3.77 1.41 5.28
CA ASP A 125 -5.10 2.00 5.47
C ASP A 125 -5.64 1.68 6.86
N SER A 126 -6.63 2.42 7.33
CA SER A 126 -7.24 2.21 8.64
C SER A 126 -7.89 0.83 8.79
N ARG A 127 -8.46 0.29 7.71
CA ARG A 127 -9.03 -1.06 7.70
C ARG A 127 -7.92 -2.11 7.79
N VAL A 128 -6.83 -1.96 7.03
CA VAL A 128 -5.64 -2.82 7.15
C VAL A 128 -5.11 -2.83 8.58
N PHE A 129 -5.02 -1.65 9.21
CA PHE A 129 -4.61 -1.54 10.61
C PHE A 129 -5.55 -2.31 11.55
N ARG A 130 -6.89 -2.12 11.41
CA ARG A 130 -7.87 -2.85 12.23
C ARG A 130 -7.77 -4.36 12.03
N PHE A 131 -7.68 -4.83 10.79
CA PHE A 131 -7.54 -6.25 10.48
C PHE A 131 -6.34 -6.87 11.22
N LEU A 132 -5.19 -6.22 11.16
CA LEU A 132 -3.94 -6.76 11.71
C LEU A 132 -3.87 -6.65 13.25
N THR A 133 -4.46 -5.61 13.83
CA THR A 133 -4.28 -5.30 15.25
C THR A 133 -5.52 -5.59 16.11
N GLY A 134 -6.69 -5.73 15.49
CA GLY A 134 -7.98 -5.79 16.20
C GLY A 134 -8.35 -4.50 16.94
N LYS A 135 -7.69 -3.36 16.64
CA LYS A 135 -7.85 -2.08 17.36
C LYS A 135 -8.17 -0.95 16.41
N GLU A 136 -8.81 0.09 16.93
CA GLU A 136 -8.97 1.35 16.19
C GLU A 136 -7.62 2.05 15.99
N PRO A 137 -7.42 2.70 14.82
CA PRO A 137 -6.19 3.41 14.51
C PRO A 137 -5.94 4.58 15.48
N HIS A 138 -4.89 4.47 16.28
CA HIS A 138 -4.43 5.60 17.08
C HIS A 138 -3.36 6.37 16.29
N HIS A 139 -3.51 7.69 16.18
CA HIS A 139 -2.70 8.55 15.31
C HIS A 139 -1.19 8.30 15.43
N SER A 140 -0.65 8.19 16.66
CA SER A 140 0.79 8.03 16.90
C SER A 140 1.37 6.72 16.35
N LYS A 141 0.58 5.64 16.32
CA LYS A 141 0.98 4.35 15.79
C LYS A 141 0.65 4.22 14.30
N PHE A 142 -0.54 4.66 13.92
CA PHE A 142 -1.05 4.56 12.56
C PHE A 142 -0.27 5.43 11.58
N GLN A 143 0.24 6.59 12.02
CA GLN A 143 1.04 7.52 11.21
C GLN A 143 2.54 7.41 11.45
N ASP A 144 3.01 6.34 12.12
CA ASP A 144 4.42 6.10 12.38
C ASP A 144 5.10 5.39 11.18
N PRO A 145 6.13 5.99 10.57
CA PRO A 145 6.90 5.36 9.51
C PRO A 145 7.44 3.96 9.86
N LYS A 146 7.88 3.74 11.11
CA LYS A 146 8.37 2.44 11.56
C LYS A 146 7.28 1.37 11.51
N THR A 147 6.07 1.72 11.96
CA THR A 147 4.91 0.81 11.91
C THR A 147 4.59 0.38 10.47
N TYR A 148 4.67 1.31 9.52
CA TYR A 148 4.48 0.97 8.11
C TYR A 148 5.57 0.06 7.56
N LEU A 149 6.84 0.31 7.86
CA LEU A 149 7.95 -0.56 7.43
C LEU A 149 7.87 -1.97 8.06
N GLU A 150 7.44 -2.07 9.32
CA GLU A 150 7.16 -3.35 9.96
C GLU A 150 6.01 -4.10 9.25
N TYR A 151 4.98 -3.37 8.80
CA TYR A 151 3.90 -3.96 8.00
C TYR A 151 4.42 -4.49 6.65
N LEU A 152 5.26 -3.75 5.93
CA LEU A 152 5.88 -4.24 4.69
C LEU A 152 6.71 -5.51 4.94
N THR A 153 7.43 -5.57 6.06
CA THR A 153 8.18 -6.77 6.46
C THR A 153 7.24 -7.96 6.68
N LEU A 154 6.07 -7.74 7.32
CA LEU A 154 5.08 -8.79 7.48
C LEU A 154 4.56 -9.30 6.12
N ILE A 155 4.24 -8.40 5.18
CA ILE A 155 3.83 -8.77 3.82
C ILE A 155 4.85 -9.72 3.20
N GLU A 156 6.14 -9.39 3.25
CA GLU A 156 7.21 -10.22 2.70
C GLU A 156 7.35 -11.58 3.42
N VAL A 157 7.05 -11.65 4.71
CA VAL A 157 7.04 -12.92 5.45
C VAL A 157 5.84 -13.78 5.05
N LEU A 158 4.65 -13.20 4.93
CA LEU A 158 3.44 -13.92 4.53
C LEU A 158 3.54 -14.46 3.10
N LYS A 159 4.15 -13.74 2.18
CA LYS A 159 4.41 -14.20 0.80
C LYS A 159 5.26 -15.46 0.72
N LYS A 160 6.08 -15.73 1.74
CA LYS A 160 6.93 -16.94 1.82
C LYS A 160 6.24 -18.14 2.48
N ASP A 161 5.03 -17.96 3.02
CA ASP A 161 4.27 -19.05 3.63
C ASP A 161 3.76 -20.02 2.54
N THR A 162 3.75 -21.32 2.84
CA THR A 162 3.29 -22.36 1.91
C THR A 162 1.82 -22.19 1.50
N LYS A 163 0.99 -21.55 2.31
CA LYS A 163 -0.43 -21.28 2.03
C LYS A 163 -0.62 -20.12 1.07
N PHE A 164 0.40 -19.26 0.89
CA PHE A 164 0.27 -18.01 0.15
C PHE A 164 -0.09 -18.22 -1.31
N HIS A 165 0.57 -19.17 -1.99
CA HIS A 165 0.32 -19.43 -3.41
C HIS A 165 -1.17 -19.71 -3.69
N ASN A 166 -1.78 -20.61 -2.93
CA ASN A 166 -3.20 -20.94 -3.09
C ASN A 166 -4.13 -19.76 -2.81
N PHE A 167 -3.79 -18.93 -1.81
CA PHE A 167 -4.52 -17.71 -1.53
C PHE A 167 -4.41 -16.70 -2.69
N TYR A 168 -3.21 -16.51 -3.22
CA TYR A 168 -2.96 -15.58 -4.32
C TYR A 168 -3.73 -15.96 -5.59
N GLU A 169 -3.68 -17.23 -5.99
CA GLU A 169 -4.46 -17.76 -7.12
C GLU A 169 -5.97 -17.52 -6.95
N LEU A 170 -6.49 -17.77 -5.74
CA LEU A 170 -7.89 -17.51 -5.44
C LEU A 170 -8.23 -16.01 -5.59
N MET A 171 -7.38 -15.11 -5.06
CA MET A 171 -7.60 -13.67 -5.18
C MET A 171 -7.53 -13.20 -6.63
N MET A 172 -6.60 -13.71 -7.44
CA MET A 172 -6.49 -13.42 -8.87
C MET A 172 -7.78 -13.77 -9.61
N GLN A 173 -8.34 -14.96 -9.36
CA GLN A 173 -9.62 -15.39 -9.93
C GLN A 173 -10.76 -14.44 -9.55
N LYS A 174 -10.84 -14.04 -8.28
CA LYS A 174 -11.91 -13.19 -7.76
C LYS A 174 -11.84 -11.76 -8.28
N VAL A 175 -10.64 -11.19 -8.35
CA VAL A 175 -10.40 -9.84 -8.88
C VAL A 175 -10.57 -9.80 -10.40
N GLY A 176 -10.18 -10.86 -11.12
CA GLY A 176 -10.37 -11.04 -12.55
C GLY A 176 -9.42 -10.22 -13.44
N TYR A 177 -8.30 -9.77 -12.88
CA TYR A 177 -7.15 -9.20 -13.58
C TYR A 177 -5.90 -9.35 -12.70
N GLU A 178 -4.73 -9.21 -13.30
CA GLU A 178 -3.46 -9.36 -12.60
C GLU A 178 -3.25 -8.26 -11.55
N ILE A 179 -2.90 -8.67 -10.34
CA ILE A 179 -2.53 -7.81 -9.23
C ILE A 179 -1.25 -8.34 -8.60
N SER A 180 -0.47 -7.47 -7.96
CA SER A 180 0.72 -7.91 -7.24
C SER A 180 0.38 -8.78 -6.02
N GLU A 181 1.34 -9.60 -5.59
CA GLU A 181 1.24 -10.41 -4.38
C GLU A 181 0.94 -9.55 -3.14
N SER A 182 1.62 -8.41 -3.04
CA SER A 182 1.40 -7.43 -1.96
C SER A 182 -0.02 -6.84 -2.01
N ARG A 183 -0.55 -6.59 -3.23
CA ARG A 183 -1.92 -6.10 -3.41
C ARG A 183 -2.96 -7.15 -3.01
N ALA A 184 -2.73 -8.42 -3.30
CA ALA A 184 -3.65 -9.50 -2.94
C ALA A 184 -3.83 -9.57 -1.40
N LEU A 185 -2.72 -9.56 -0.64
CA LEU A 185 -2.76 -9.54 0.83
C LEU A 185 -3.44 -8.28 1.36
N GLU A 186 -3.01 -7.12 0.89
CA GLU A 186 -3.55 -5.83 1.33
C GLU A 186 -5.06 -5.73 1.07
N LEU A 187 -5.54 -6.14 -0.10
CA LEU A 187 -6.95 -6.10 -0.45
C LEU A 187 -7.79 -6.99 0.48
N ALA A 188 -7.28 -8.18 0.83
CA ALA A 188 -7.96 -9.04 1.79
C ALA A 188 -7.98 -8.40 3.20
N PHE A 189 -6.87 -7.81 3.66
CA PHE A 189 -6.82 -7.09 4.93
C PHE A 189 -7.79 -5.90 4.96
N PHE A 190 -7.83 -5.14 3.87
CA PHE A 190 -8.75 -4.00 3.71
C PHE A 190 -10.22 -4.43 3.77
N LYS A 191 -10.57 -5.60 3.23
CA LYS A 191 -11.93 -6.12 3.26
C LYS A 191 -12.31 -6.72 4.62
N GLY A 192 -11.35 -7.19 5.37
CA GLY A 192 -11.56 -7.81 6.69
C GLY A 192 -11.51 -6.86 7.89
N GLY A 193 -11.18 -5.54 7.68
CA GLY A 193 -10.97 -4.59 8.77
C GLY A 193 -11.92 -3.40 8.88
#